data_fbec0c9fce6d9404c37b1fce6c4a8fc1
#
_entry.id   fbec0c9fce6d9404c37b1fce6c4a8fc1
#
_cell.length_a   1.000
_cell.length_b   1.000
_cell.length_c   1.000
_cell.angle_alpha   90.00
_cell.angle_beta   90.00
_cell.angle_gamma   90.00
#
_symmetry.space_group_name_H-M   'P 1'
#
loop_
_entity.id
_entity.type
_entity.pdbx_description
1 polymer ?
#
loop_
_entity_poly.entity_id
_entity_poly.type
_entity_poly.pdbx_seq_one_letter_code
_entity_poly.pdbx_strand_id
1 'polypeptide(L)'
;MFYITSAFSEEFSKEVTTNHTPELMKFYEYLHANPELSFQEFKTAAVLASELKKLGFEVKEKIGRTGVVGVYRNGKGPTVLVRTDMDGLPVLENTKLPYASKTVARNDKGLDTGVMHACGHDLHMTNWVGTARILTSIKNNWSGTLVFIAQPAEEIGAGAKAMLDDGLFRDFPKPDFCIALHCDAARPAGTIAVREGLACANVDSIDIIVKGRGGHGAAPHTTIDPIVLAARIILDLQTLVSREVNPLDPAVVTVGSIHGGTRHNIIPSEVKLQLTVRTFKDDVRKQVLSGIERIVKAAAIGANAPEPEILIRNNEFTPALSNDIPLTQRLRKVWEDKLGKEFVSMPEQVMWGEDFSRYGKVGIPSCMFFLGTAAKKKYEASLINKNASLPSLHSEYYHPDMPVSLETGINATVSAVLDLLKK
;
A
#
# COMPACT_ATOMS: atom_id res chain seq x y z
N MET A 1 -5.31 -19.23 -36.71
CA MET A 1 -5.24 -17.99 -35.93
C MET A 1 -4.46 -18.15 -34.61
N PHE A 2 -3.92 -19.33 -34.26
CA PHE A 2 -3.23 -19.65 -32.99
C PHE A 2 -1.69 -19.50 -33.02
N TYR A 3 -1.07 -19.34 -34.20
CA TYR A 3 0.40 -19.28 -34.33
C TYR A 3 1.01 -17.87 -34.17
N ILE A 4 0.21 -16.82 -34.33
CA ILE A 4 0.72 -15.43 -34.21
C ILE A 4 0.86 -15.00 -32.75
N THR A 5 0.04 -15.54 -31.83
CA THR A 5 0.05 -15.17 -30.41
C THR A 5 1.24 -15.76 -29.64
N SER A 6 1.74 -16.94 -29.99
CA SER A 6 2.90 -17.55 -29.32
C SER A 6 4.23 -16.90 -29.71
N ALA A 7 4.43 -16.61 -31.00
CA ALA A 7 5.64 -15.95 -31.50
C ALA A 7 5.78 -14.53 -30.93
N PHE A 8 4.68 -13.76 -30.89
CA PHE A 8 4.68 -12.41 -30.31
C PHE A 8 4.96 -12.41 -28.79
N SER A 9 4.50 -13.45 -28.05
CA SER A 9 4.76 -13.57 -26.63
C SER A 9 6.21 -13.95 -26.32
N GLU A 10 6.83 -14.76 -27.14
CA GLU A 10 8.24 -15.16 -27.01
C GLU A 10 9.19 -14.01 -27.39
N GLU A 11 8.90 -13.29 -28.46
CA GLU A 11 9.66 -12.12 -28.91
C GLU A 11 9.56 -10.98 -27.88
N PHE A 12 8.39 -10.74 -27.32
CA PHE A 12 8.14 -9.75 -26.26
C PHE A 12 8.89 -10.08 -24.97
N SER A 13 8.80 -11.33 -24.47
CA SER A 13 9.52 -11.77 -23.27
C SER A 13 11.04 -11.65 -23.46
N LYS A 14 11.53 -11.93 -24.67
CA LYS A 14 12.94 -11.81 -25.03
C LYS A 14 13.40 -10.35 -25.09
N GLU A 15 12.56 -9.43 -25.58
CA GLU A 15 12.84 -8.00 -25.62
C GLU A 15 12.94 -7.40 -24.20
N VAL A 16 12.03 -7.77 -23.30
CA VAL A 16 12.10 -7.38 -21.88
C VAL A 16 13.41 -7.83 -21.26
N THR A 17 13.72 -9.12 -21.36
CA THR A 17 14.86 -9.75 -20.67
C THR A 17 16.21 -9.28 -21.22
N THR A 18 16.33 -9.11 -22.53
CA THR A 18 17.64 -8.90 -23.18
C THR A 18 17.99 -7.41 -23.30
N ASN A 19 17.00 -6.55 -23.61
CA ASN A 19 17.27 -5.17 -24.01
C ASN A 19 17.10 -4.16 -22.87
N HIS A 20 16.26 -4.43 -21.88
CA HIS A 20 15.90 -3.45 -20.86
C HIS A 20 16.36 -3.78 -19.45
N THR A 21 16.47 -5.06 -19.09
CA THR A 21 16.83 -5.48 -17.73
C THR A 21 18.14 -4.87 -17.20
N PRO A 22 19.26 -4.83 -17.97
CA PRO A 22 20.51 -4.29 -17.42
C PRO A 22 20.45 -2.80 -17.04
N GLU A 23 19.72 -1.98 -17.82
CA GLU A 23 19.53 -0.56 -17.49
C GLU A 23 18.54 -0.37 -16.36
N LEU A 24 17.47 -1.16 -16.35
CA LEU A 24 16.47 -1.12 -15.30
C LEU A 24 17.03 -1.59 -13.96
N MET A 25 17.97 -2.54 -13.95
CA MET A 25 18.69 -2.93 -12.73
C MET A 25 19.50 -1.77 -12.15
N LYS A 26 20.22 -1.02 -12.99
CA LYS A 26 20.93 0.20 -12.54
C LYS A 26 19.97 1.26 -12.02
N PHE A 27 18.81 1.39 -12.64
CA PHE A 27 17.78 2.30 -12.22
C PHE A 27 17.17 1.89 -10.87
N TYR A 28 16.90 0.60 -10.67
CA TYR A 28 16.50 0.01 -9.40
C TYR A 28 17.51 0.30 -8.29
N GLU A 29 18.81 0.00 -8.52
CA GLU A 29 19.88 0.26 -7.56
C GLU A 29 19.97 1.75 -7.16
N TYR A 30 19.77 2.64 -8.15
CA TYR A 30 19.72 4.07 -7.88
C TYR A 30 18.53 4.45 -6.98
N LEU A 31 17.32 3.98 -7.27
CA LEU A 31 16.13 4.24 -6.44
C LEU A 31 16.30 3.66 -5.04
N HIS A 32 16.76 2.41 -4.95
CA HIS A 32 17.00 1.73 -3.67
C HIS A 32 17.98 2.50 -2.77
N ALA A 33 19.04 3.05 -3.33
CA ALA A 33 20.05 3.82 -2.61
C ALA A 33 19.59 5.23 -2.20
N ASN A 34 18.50 5.76 -2.79
CA ASN A 34 18.06 7.14 -2.62
C ASN A 34 16.56 7.26 -2.26
N PRO A 35 16.05 6.54 -1.27
CA PRO A 35 14.65 6.62 -0.86
C PRO A 35 14.33 7.97 -0.21
N GLU A 36 13.09 8.42 -0.39
CA GLU A 36 12.55 9.63 0.23
C GLU A 36 11.26 9.29 0.98
N LEU A 37 11.01 9.95 2.13
CA LEU A 37 9.81 9.73 2.94
C LEU A 37 8.54 10.26 2.28
N SER A 38 7.38 9.82 2.75
CA SER A 38 6.05 10.26 2.30
C SER A 38 5.93 11.79 2.22
N PHE A 39 5.50 12.30 1.08
CA PHE A 39 5.42 13.73 0.74
C PHE A 39 6.76 14.49 0.72
N GLN A 40 7.88 13.77 0.70
CA GLN A 40 9.24 14.32 0.54
C GLN A 40 9.91 13.77 -0.74
N GLU A 41 9.21 13.07 -1.61
CA GLU A 41 9.68 12.33 -2.78
C GLU A 41 10.03 13.27 -3.98
N PHE A 42 10.70 14.40 -3.71
CA PHE A 42 10.97 15.42 -4.73
C PHE A 42 11.96 14.97 -5.80
N LYS A 43 13.03 14.28 -5.41
CA LYS A 43 14.04 13.77 -6.34
C LYS A 43 13.52 12.56 -7.09
N THR A 44 12.85 11.65 -6.37
CA THR A 44 12.21 10.47 -6.94
C THR A 44 11.20 10.86 -8.02
N ALA A 45 10.30 11.81 -7.71
CA ALA A 45 9.32 12.33 -8.66
C ALA A 45 9.98 12.95 -9.90
N ALA A 46 11.03 13.75 -9.73
CA ALA A 46 11.75 14.38 -10.84
C ALA A 46 12.42 13.33 -11.76
N VAL A 47 12.99 12.28 -11.19
CA VAL A 47 13.61 11.18 -11.94
C VAL A 47 12.55 10.42 -12.73
N LEU A 48 11.43 10.03 -12.13
CA LEU A 48 10.32 9.35 -12.81
C LEU A 48 9.70 10.21 -13.92
N ALA A 49 9.50 11.50 -13.65
CA ALA A 49 9.03 12.46 -14.66
C ALA A 49 9.98 12.56 -15.85
N SER A 50 11.30 12.57 -15.58
CA SER A 50 12.32 12.57 -16.64
C SER A 50 12.26 11.31 -17.50
N GLU A 51 12.09 10.12 -16.91
CA GLU A 51 11.96 8.88 -17.67
C GLU A 51 10.74 8.90 -18.60
N LEU A 52 9.57 9.33 -18.12
CA LEU A 52 8.39 9.45 -18.98
C LEU A 52 8.55 10.48 -20.10
N LYS A 53 9.18 11.64 -19.82
CA LYS A 53 9.43 12.67 -20.84
C LYS A 53 10.31 12.14 -21.97
N LYS A 54 11.34 11.33 -21.66
CA LYS A 54 12.22 10.67 -22.66
C LYS A 54 11.42 9.72 -23.56
N LEU A 55 10.34 9.13 -23.05
CA LEU A 55 9.47 8.20 -23.78
C LEU A 55 8.34 8.90 -24.55
N GLY A 56 8.27 10.24 -24.50
CA GLY A 56 7.30 11.03 -25.23
C GLY A 56 5.95 11.22 -24.54
N PHE A 57 5.86 10.96 -23.23
CA PHE A 57 4.65 11.30 -22.45
C PHE A 57 4.54 12.81 -22.24
N GLU A 58 3.33 13.33 -22.24
CA GLU A 58 2.99 14.64 -21.71
C GLU A 58 2.98 14.53 -20.17
N VAL A 59 3.95 15.17 -19.50
CA VAL A 59 4.18 14.98 -18.06
C VAL A 59 3.83 16.21 -17.26
N LYS A 60 3.07 16.02 -16.17
CA LYS A 60 2.80 17.03 -15.15
C LYS A 60 3.31 16.52 -13.81
N GLU A 61 4.04 17.40 -13.11
CA GLU A 61 4.60 17.14 -11.78
C GLU A 61 3.84 17.90 -10.70
N LYS A 62 4.04 17.51 -9.44
CA LYS A 62 3.46 18.14 -8.24
C LYS A 62 1.94 17.99 -8.13
N ILE A 63 1.37 16.92 -8.66
CA ILE A 63 -0.03 16.58 -8.45
C ILE A 63 -0.17 15.87 -7.10
N GLY A 64 -1.00 16.38 -6.22
CA GLY A 64 -1.08 15.89 -4.85
C GLY A 64 0.24 16.04 -4.09
N ARG A 65 0.90 17.20 -4.22
CA ARG A 65 2.19 17.62 -3.67
C ARG A 65 3.40 17.15 -4.49
N THR A 66 3.81 15.90 -4.41
CA THR A 66 5.01 15.37 -5.09
C THR A 66 4.68 14.43 -6.25
N GLY A 67 3.40 14.06 -6.46
CA GLY A 67 2.98 13.11 -7.48
C GLY A 67 3.25 13.57 -8.92
N VAL A 68 3.38 12.59 -9.81
CA VAL A 68 3.63 12.76 -11.25
C VAL A 68 2.51 12.11 -12.04
N VAL A 69 2.06 12.77 -13.10
CA VAL A 69 1.11 12.22 -14.07
C VAL A 69 1.71 12.35 -15.46
N GLY A 70 1.81 11.24 -16.17
CA GLY A 70 2.21 11.16 -17.58
C GLY A 70 1.07 10.65 -18.44
N VAL A 71 0.80 11.32 -19.55
CA VAL A 71 -0.22 10.91 -20.52
C VAL A 71 0.42 10.62 -21.87
N TYR A 72 0.16 9.44 -22.42
CA TYR A 72 0.60 9.05 -23.77
C TYR A 72 -0.61 8.64 -24.60
N ARG A 73 -0.87 9.38 -25.69
CA ARG A 73 -2.01 9.15 -26.60
C ARG A 73 -1.54 8.40 -27.83
N ASN A 74 -2.15 7.26 -28.10
CA ASN A 74 -1.84 6.41 -29.26
C ASN A 74 -3.11 6.00 -30.03
N GLY A 75 -3.83 7.01 -30.54
CA GLY A 75 -5.06 6.81 -31.29
C GLY A 75 -6.30 6.67 -30.41
N LYS A 76 -7.42 6.24 -31.04
CA LYS A 76 -8.70 6.03 -30.36
C LYS A 76 -8.70 4.69 -29.62
N GLY A 77 -9.27 4.62 -28.47
CA GLY A 77 -9.38 3.41 -27.67
C GLY A 77 -9.58 3.71 -26.18
N PRO A 78 -9.57 2.69 -25.33
CA PRO A 78 -9.68 2.85 -23.88
C PRO A 78 -8.54 3.66 -23.27
N THR A 79 -8.80 4.21 -22.10
CA THR A 79 -7.79 4.85 -21.25
C THR A 79 -7.43 3.90 -20.10
N VAL A 80 -6.17 3.51 -19.99
CA VAL A 80 -5.66 2.65 -18.92
C VAL A 80 -4.70 3.43 -18.06
N LEU A 81 -4.99 3.46 -16.74
CA LEU A 81 -4.09 4.02 -15.74
C LEU A 81 -3.21 2.93 -15.16
N VAL A 82 -1.91 3.19 -15.12
CA VAL A 82 -0.91 2.35 -14.43
C VAL A 82 -0.30 3.15 -13.28
N ARG A 83 -0.45 2.64 -12.07
CA ARG A 83 0.03 3.30 -10.85
C ARG A 83 1.30 2.65 -10.32
N THR A 84 2.24 3.48 -9.88
CA THR A 84 3.27 3.14 -8.89
C THR A 84 3.17 4.06 -7.69
N ASP A 85 3.59 3.60 -6.53
CA ASP A 85 3.94 4.39 -5.36
C ASP A 85 5.40 4.80 -5.40
N MET A 86 5.83 5.75 -4.54
CA MET A 86 7.18 6.32 -4.61
C MET A 86 7.90 6.41 -3.28
N ASP A 87 7.17 6.41 -2.17
CA ASP A 87 7.72 6.73 -0.87
C ASP A 87 8.49 5.58 -0.23
N GLY A 88 9.46 5.93 0.60
CA GLY A 88 10.19 5.03 1.48
C GLY A 88 9.72 5.16 2.93
N LEU A 89 10.14 4.22 3.74
CA LEU A 89 9.81 4.09 5.16
C LEU A 89 10.94 4.61 6.06
N PRO A 90 10.63 5.09 7.28
CA PRO A 90 11.61 5.49 8.27
C PRO A 90 12.27 4.26 8.95
N VAL A 91 12.97 3.47 8.15
CA VAL A 91 13.66 2.23 8.53
C VAL A 91 15.15 2.35 8.21
N LEU A 92 16.01 2.01 9.15
CA LEU A 92 17.45 1.92 8.92
C LEU A 92 17.78 0.58 8.24
N GLU A 93 18.22 0.62 7.00
CA GLU A 93 18.49 -0.58 6.21
C GLU A 93 19.66 -1.41 6.75
N ASN A 94 19.49 -2.73 6.78
CA ASN A 94 20.50 -3.69 7.24
C ASN A 94 20.67 -4.89 6.28
N THR A 95 20.32 -4.73 4.99
CA THR A 95 20.41 -5.80 3.98
C THR A 95 21.83 -6.20 3.62
N LYS A 96 22.80 -5.31 3.82
CA LYS A 96 24.22 -5.47 3.42
C LYS A 96 24.43 -5.49 1.88
N LEU A 97 23.46 -5.03 1.13
CA LEU A 97 23.61 -4.86 -0.32
C LEU A 97 24.66 -3.80 -0.64
N PRO A 98 25.40 -3.91 -1.76
CA PRO A 98 26.40 -2.90 -2.13
C PRO A 98 25.79 -1.53 -2.42
N TYR A 99 24.50 -1.47 -2.76
CA TYR A 99 23.70 -0.29 -3.01
C TYR A 99 22.71 0.01 -1.89
N ALA A 100 22.86 -0.59 -0.70
CA ALA A 100 22.00 -0.34 0.44
C ALA A 100 21.89 1.16 0.76
N SER A 101 20.69 1.61 1.12
CA SER A 101 20.42 3.01 1.47
C SER A 101 21.25 3.49 2.66
N LYS A 102 21.80 4.68 2.52
CA LYS A 102 22.45 5.44 3.61
C LYS A 102 21.74 6.76 3.85
N THR A 103 20.55 6.90 3.26
CA THR A 103 19.75 8.11 3.36
C THR A 103 19.26 8.30 4.78
N VAL A 104 19.40 9.52 5.27
CA VAL A 104 18.83 9.96 6.55
C VAL A 104 17.90 11.14 6.25
N ALA A 105 16.70 11.11 6.79
CA ALA A 105 15.72 12.18 6.64
C ALA A 105 15.01 12.45 7.97
N ARG A 106 14.39 13.62 8.07
CA ARG A 106 13.61 14.02 9.22
C ARG A 106 12.17 13.53 9.07
N ASN A 107 11.73 12.70 10.02
CA ASN A 107 10.38 12.17 10.02
C ASN A 107 9.34 13.19 10.53
N ASP A 108 8.06 12.82 10.53
CA ASP A 108 6.91 13.61 10.99
C ASP A 108 6.99 14.03 12.48
N LYS A 109 7.76 13.29 13.29
CA LYS A 109 8.04 13.61 14.70
C LYS A 109 9.25 14.56 14.87
N GLY A 110 9.86 14.99 13.77
CA GLY A 110 11.02 15.86 13.78
C GLY A 110 12.32 15.16 14.22
N LEU A 111 12.38 13.84 14.13
CA LEU A 111 13.55 13.02 14.45
C LEU A 111 14.25 12.58 13.17
N ASP A 112 15.58 12.59 13.18
CA ASP A 112 16.38 12.02 12.10
C ASP A 112 16.31 10.50 12.13
N THR A 113 16.02 9.88 11.00
CA THR A 113 15.86 8.43 10.84
C THR A 113 16.50 7.96 9.54
N GLY A 114 16.98 6.72 9.52
CA GLY A 114 17.32 6.06 8.26
C GLY A 114 16.07 5.91 7.38
N VAL A 115 16.25 5.93 6.07
CA VAL A 115 15.15 5.74 5.11
C VAL A 115 15.46 4.56 4.20
N MET A 116 14.46 3.70 3.96
CA MET A 116 14.60 2.49 3.15
C MET A 116 13.32 2.24 2.34
N HIS A 117 13.46 1.72 1.13
CA HIS A 117 12.32 1.13 0.39
C HIS A 117 11.96 -0.26 0.96
N ALA A 118 11.58 -0.31 2.23
CA ALA A 118 11.28 -1.56 2.92
C ALA A 118 9.94 -2.20 2.49
N CYS A 119 9.15 -1.51 1.66
CA CYS A 119 7.92 -2.04 1.03
C CYS A 119 8.10 -2.38 -0.47
N GLY A 120 9.30 -2.15 -1.03
CA GLY A 120 9.61 -2.51 -2.42
C GLY A 120 9.12 -1.51 -3.46
N HIS A 121 8.83 -0.27 -3.08
CA HIS A 121 8.37 0.77 -4.02
C HIS A 121 9.43 1.11 -5.08
N ASP A 122 10.71 0.90 -4.81
CA ASP A 122 11.80 0.95 -5.79
C ASP A 122 11.62 -0.07 -6.92
N LEU A 123 11.19 -1.30 -6.61
CA LEU A 123 10.82 -2.30 -7.62
C LEU A 123 9.53 -1.91 -8.34
N HIS A 124 8.52 -1.37 -7.62
CA HIS A 124 7.28 -0.89 -8.25
C HIS A 124 7.58 0.21 -9.27
N MET A 125 8.37 1.23 -8.91
CA MET A 125 8.79 2.32 -9.81
C MET A 125 9.60 1.81 -10.99
N THR A 126 10.52 0.88 -10.77
CA THR A 126 11.34 0.28 -11.83
C THR A 126 10.48 -0.52 -12.81
N ASN A 127 9.52 -1.30 -12.29
CA ASN A 127 8.54 -2.01 -13.10
C ASN A 127 7.70 -1.05 -13.95
N TRP A 128 7.23 0.04 -13.35
CA TRP A 128 6.43 1.05 -14.01
C TRP A 128 7.19 1.73 -15.17
N VAL A 129 8.47 2.11 -14.97
CA VAL A 129 9.33 2.64 -16.04
C VAL A 129 9.57 1.59 -17.12
N GLY A 130 9.85 0.34 -16.75
CA GLY A 130 10.02 -0.77 -17.68
C GLY A 130 8.77 -0.99 -18.53
N THR A 131 7.60 -0.98 -17.90
CA THR A 131 6.29 -1.08 -18.57
C THR A 131 6.10 0.06 -19.57
N ALA A 132 6.41 1.30 -19.20
CA ALA A 132 6.30 2.46 -20.09
C ALA A 132 7.23 2.33 -21.32
N ARG A 133 8.50 1.91 -21.11
CA ARG A 133 9.47 1.68 -22.19
C ARG A 133 8.97 0.65 -23.20
N ILE A 134 8.48 -0.49 -22.70
CA ILE A 134 7.97 -1.55 -23.57
C ILE A 134 6.73 -1.08 -24.34
N LEU A 135 5.72 -0.54 -23.66
CA LEU A 135 4.48 -0.11 -24.33
C LEU A 135 4.73 0.95 -25.41
N THR A 136 5.68 1.85 -25.21
CA THR A 136 6.04 2.86 -26.21
C THR A 136 6.84 2.28 -27.37
N SER A 137 7.72 1.30 -27.15
CA SER A 137 8.49 0.61 -28.21
C SER A 137 7.56 -0.15 -29.16
N ILE A 138 6.48 -0.75 -28.65
CA ILE A 138 5.51 -1.53 -29.42
C ILE A 138 4.19 -0.76 -29.71
N LYS A 139 4.21 0.57 -29.77
CA LYS A 139 3.04 1.43 -29.97
C LYS A 139 2.17 1.06 -31.16
N ASN A 140 2.72 0.42 -32.19
CA ASN A 140 1.96 -0.03 -33.36
C ASN A 140 0.99 -1.18 -33.08
N ASN A 141 1.12 -1.86 -31.94
CA ASN A 141 0.37 -3.07 -31.60
C ASN A 141 -0.86 -2.79 -30.73
N TRP A 142 -1.06 -1.56 -30.28
CA TRP A 142 -2.18 -1.17 -29.45
C TRP A 142 -2.72 0.22 -29.84
N SER A 143 -3.91 0.58 -29.34
CA SER A 143 -4.46 1.93 -29.50
C SER A 143 -5.25 2.33 -28.24
N GLY A 144 -5.25 3.63 -27.94
CA GLY A 144 -5.88 4.18 -26.74
C GLY A 144 -4.99 5.19 -26.04
N THR A 145 -5.23 5.40 -24.76
CA THR A 145 -4.49 6.35 -23.93
C THR A 145 -3.91 5.65 -22.70
N LEU A 146 -2.62 5.88 -22.45
CA LEU A 146 -1.98 5.50 -21.20
C LEU A 146 -1.95 6.71 -20.27
N VAL A 147 -2.34 6.50 -19.01
CA VAL A 147 -2.14 7.44 -17.90
C VAL A 147 -1.23 6.78 -16.90
N PHE A 148 -0.01 7.24 -16.79
CA PHE A 148 0.97 6.72 -15.86
C PHE A 148 1.06 7.66 -14.67
N ILE A 149 0.80 7.16 -13.47
CA ILE A 149 0.90 7.95 -12.23
C ILE A 149 1.97 7.40 -11.30
N ALA A 150 2.84 8.29 -10.82
CA ALA A 150 3.71 8.02 -9.70
C ALA A 150 3.10 8.70 -8.47
N GLN A 151 2.51 7.90 -7.60
CA GLN A 151 1.74 8.35 -6.45
C GLN A 151 2.63 8.52 -5.24
N PRO A 152 2.58 9.66 -4.52
CA PRO A 152 3.31 9.86 -3.27
C PRO A 152 2.60 9.21 -2.08
N ALA A 153 3.28 9.15 -0.95
CA ALA A 153 2.72 9.02 0.40
C ALA A 153 1.70 7.87 0.57
N GLU A 154 2.01 6.71 -0.02
CA GLU A 154 1.21 5.49 0.16
C GLU A 154 1.28 4.99 1.60
N GLU A 155 2.46 4.99 2.20
CA GLU A 155 2.76 4.43 3.53
C GLU A 155 2.00 5.12 4.69
N ILE A 156 1.45 6.30 4.42
CA ILE A 156 0.57 7.02 5.35
C ILE A 156 -0.88 7.11 4.86
N GLY A 157 -1.24 6.37 3.79
CA GLY A 157 -2.59 6.28 3.23
C GLY A 157 -3.14 7.58 2.65
N ALA A 158 -2.27 8.55 2.29
CA ALA A 158 -2.67 9.91 1.97
C ALA A 158 -2.49 10.31 0.49
N GLY A 159 -1.66 9.59 -0.25
CA GLY A 159 -1.20 10.01 -1.58
C GLY A 159 -2.26 9.96 -2.65
N ALA A 160 -3.00 8.86 -2.77
CA ALA A 160 -4.09 8.74 -3.74
C ALA A 160 -5.17 9.80 -3.48
N LYS A 161 -5.51 10.05 -2.20
CA LYS A 161 -6.44 11.12 -1.84
C LYS A 161 -5.91 12.49 -2.27
N ALA A 162 -4.64 12.79 -1.99
CA ALA A 162 -4.04 14.07 -2.36
C ALA A 162 -4.06 14.28 -3.87
N MET A 163 -3.75 13.27 -4.69
CA MET A 163 -3.80 13.36 -6.15
C MET A 163 -5.23 13.55 -6.67
N LEU A 164 -6.21 12.83 -6.10
CA LEU A 164 -7.63 12.97 -6.47
C LEU A 164 -8.18 14.36 -6.12
N ASP A 165 -7.88 14.86 -4.91
CA ASP A 165 -8.29 16.19 -4.46
C ASP A 165 -7.67 17.30 -5.30
N ASP A 166 -6.43 17.10 -5.79
CA ASP A 166 -5.73 18.03 -6.69
C ASP A 166 -6.15 17.91 -8.16
N GLY A 167 -7.15 17.11 -8.45
CA GLY A 167 -7.82 17.08 -9.76
C GLY A 167 -7.34 16.00 -10.72
N LEU A 168 -6.76 14.89 -10.24
CA LEU A 168 -6.27 13.81 -11.09
C LEU A 168 -7.30 13.36 -12.15
N PHE A 169 -8.58 13.21 -11.80
CA PHE A 169 -9.61 12.79 -12.75
C PHE A 169 -10.48 13.95 -13.29
N ARG A 170 -10.13 15.20 -12.94
CA ARG A 170 -10.72 16.41 -13.52
C ARG A 170 -9.88 16.95 -14.66
N ASP A 171 -8.56 16.97 -14.50
CA ASP A 171 -7.63 17.69 -15.38
C ASP A 171 -6.88 16.76 -16.34
N PHE A 172 -6.94 15.43 -16.10
CA PHE A 172 -6.33 14.40 -16.92
C PHE A 172 -7.39 13.43 -17.47
N PRO A 173 -7.07 12.63 -18.52
CA PRO A 173 -8.01 11.65 -19.05
C PRO A 173 -8.48 10.69 -17.95
N LYS A 174 -9.80 10.66 -17.71
CA LYS A 174 -10.39 9.72 -16.75
C LYS A 174 -10.21 8.31 -17.28
N PRO A 175 -9.62 7.38 -16.51
CA PRO A 175 -9.36 6.04 -17.00
C PRO A 175 -10.62 5.18 -17.02
N ASP A 176 -10.67 4.25 -17.98
CA ASP A 176 -11.64 3.16 -18.02
C ASP A 176 -11.23 2.03 -17.09
N PHE A 177 -9.91 1.87 -16.85
CA PHE A 177 -9.33 0.85 -15.98
C PHE A 177 -8.11 1.39 -15.23
N CYS A 178 -7.94 0.97 -13.97
CA CYS A 178 -6.74 1.22 -13.17
C CYS A 178 -6.02 -0.08 -12.83
N ILE A 179 -4.71 -0.13 -13.03
CA ILE A 179 -3.86 -1.28 -12.69
C ILE A 179 -2.72 -0.82 -11.78
N ALA A 180 -2.42 -1.64 -10.78
CA ALA A 180 -1.24 -1.52 -9.94
C ALA A 180 -0.67 -2.90 -9.61
N LEU A 181 0.59 -2.95 -9.20
CA LEU A 181 1.19 -4.11 -8.55
C LEU A 181 1.67 -3.72 -7.16
N HIS A 182 1.79 -4.71 -6.29
CA HIS A 182 2.46 -4.58 -5.01
C HIS A 182 3.34 -5.81 -4.75
N CYS A 183 4.51 -5.60 -4.14
CA CYS A 183 5.40 -6.68 -3.74
C CYS A 183 4.77 -7.59 -2.68
N ASP A 184 5.05 -8.90 -2.76
CA ASP A 184 4.71 -9.88 -1.73
C ASP A 184 5.97 -10.66 -1.34
N ALA A 185 6.51 -10.35 -0.17
CA ALA A 185 7.72 -10.95 0.38
C ALA A 185 7.54 -12.42 0.80
N ALA A 186 6.30 -12.88 0.93
CA ALA A 186 5.98 -14.26 1.32
C ALA A 186 5.79 -15.19 0.11
N ARG A 187 5.96 -14.68 -1.13
CA ARG A 187 5.81 -15.45 -2.38
C ARG A 187 7.11 -15.55 -3.15
N PRO A 188 7.35 -16.68 -3.82
CA PRO A 188 8.57 -16.83 -4.62
C PRO A 188 8.56 -15.88 -5.82
N ALA A 189 9.73 -15.30 -6.12
CA ALA A 189 9.96 -14.56 -7.36
C ALA A 189 9.59 -15.42 -8.58
N GLY A 190 9.09 -14.78 -9.63
CA GLY A 190 8.57 -15.49 -10.81
C GLY A 190 7.07 -15.81 -10.72
N THR A 191 6.39 -15.46 -9.63
CA THR A 191 4.96 -15.69 -9.43
C THR A 191 4.19 -14.40 -9.19
N ILE A 192 2.89 -14.43 -9.50
CA ILE A 192 1.95 -13.38 -9.13
C ILE A 192 0.75 -13.95 -8.40
N ALA A 193 0.04 -13.10 -7.69
CA ALA A 193 -1.22 -13.46 -7.06
C ALA A 193 -2.24 -12.33 -7.23
N VAL A 194 -3.49 -12.67 -7.50
CA VAL A 194 -4.57 -11.70 -7.63
C VAL A 194 -5.85 -12.24 -7.00
N ARG A 195 -6.55 -11.37 -6.27
CA ARG A 195 -7.80 -11.70 -5.60
C ARG A 195 -8.94 -10.85 -6.15
N GLU A 196 -10.05 -11.49 -6.47
CA GLU A 196 -11.31 -10.83 -6.83
C GLU A 196 -11.98 -10.22 -5.58
N GLY A 197 -12.59 -9.06 -5.73
CA GLY A 197 -13.27 -8.38 -4.64
C GLY A 197 -12.32 -7.89 -3.54
N LEU A 198 -12.75 -7.97 -2.30
CA LEU A 198 -12.01 -7.45 -1.14
C LEU A 198 -10.66 -8.15 -0.97
N ALA A 199 -9.57 -7.40 -1.05
CA ALA A 199 -8.19 -7.88 -0.95
C ALA A 199 -7.46 -7.32 0.29
N CYS A 200 -7.51 -5.99 0.53
CA CYS A 200 -6.90 -5.33 1.68
C CYS A 200 -7.95 -4.62 2.53
N ALA A 201 -7.70 -4.46 3.83
CA ALA A 201 -8.68 -3.93 4.78
C ALA A 201 -8.82 -2.40 4.72
N ASN A 202 -9.95 -1.89 5.25
CA ASN A 202 -10.04 -0.51 5.72
C ASN A 202 -9.04 -0.27 6.85
N VAL A 203 -8.47 0.94 6.91
CA VAL A 203 -7.59 1.38 7.99
C VAL A 203 -8.15 2.63 8.61
N ASP A 204 -8.43 2.59 9.91
CA ASP A 204 -8.80 3.74 10.71
C ASP A 204 -7.81 3.94 11.84
N SER A 205 -7.44 5.20 12.10
CA SER A 205 -6.65 5.64 13.25
C SER A 205 -7.54 6.43 14.19
N ILE A 206 -7.50 6.11 15.49
CA ILE A 206 -8.34 6.77 16.51
C ILE A 206 -7.48 7.16 17.70
N ASP A 207 -7.58 8.43 18.14
CA ASP A 207 -7.07 8.88 19.42
C ASP A 207 -8.21 9.00 20.42
N ILE A 208 -7.99 8.55 21.66
CA ILE A 208 -8.93 8.70 22.77
C ILE A 208 -8.20 9.37 23.93
N ILE A 209 -8.74 10.48 24.44
CA ILE A 209 -8.29 11.10 25.68
C ILE A 209 -9.30 10.74 26.78
N VAL A 210 -8.87 9.83 27.64
CA VAL A 210 -9.64 9.40 28.81
C VAL A 210 -9.37 10.40 29.93
N LYS A 211 -10.38 11.19 30.26
CA LYS A 211 -10.29 12.25 31.28
C LYS A 211 -10.62 11.73 32.66
N GLY A 212 -9.95 12.30 33.66
CA GLY A 212 -10.17 12.02 35.07
C GLY A 212 -9.99 13.26 35.93
N ARG A 213 -9.81 13.03 37.21
CA ARG A 213 -9.44 14.07 38.19
C ARG A 213 -8.22 13.58 38.96
N GLY A 214 -7.06 14.18 38.70
CA GLY A 214 -5.79 13.83 39.34
C GLY A 214 -5.74 14.14 40.83
N GLY A 215 -4.74 13.55 41.50
CA GLY A 215 -4.50 13.76 42.89
C GLY A 215 -3.47 12.84 43.52
N HIS A 216 -3.47 12.79 44.84
CA HIS A 216 -2.50 11.98 45.59
C HIS A 216 -2.85 10.48 45.52
N GLY A 217 -1.90 9.62 45.11
CA GLY A 217 -2.11 8.18 44.96
C GLY A 217 -2.59 7.44 46.21
N ALA A 218 -2.32 7.97 47.42
CA ALA A 218 -2.83 7.44 48.69
C ALA A 218 -4.24 7.98 49.08
N ALA A 219 -4.83 8.90 48.29
CA ALA A 219 -6.15 9.45 48.51
C ALA A 219 -7.06 9.28 47.26
N PRO A 220 -7.23 8.07 46.71
CA PRO A 220 -7.96 7.82 45.46
C PRO A 220 -9.44 8.22 45.54
N HIS A 221 -10.04 8.24 46.75
CA HIS A 221 -11.41 8.64 46.99
C HIS A 221 -11.70 10.14 46.68
N THR A 222 -10.63 10.94 46.54
CA THR A 222 -10.74 12.38 46.16
C THR A 222 -10.53 12.60 44.66
N THR A 223 -10.29 11.54 43.90
CA THR A 223 -9.90 11.58 42.50
C THR A 223 -10.88 10.81 41.60
N ILE A 224 -10.68 10.89 40.31
CA ILE A 224 -11.24 9.96 39.30
C ILE A 224 -10.06 9.46 38.51
N ASP A 225 -9.66 8.21 38.71
CA ASP A 225 -8.43 7.66 38.15
C ASP A 225 -8.60 7.30 36.67
N PRO A 226 -7.99 8.06 35.74
CA PRO A 226 -8.12 7.78 34.31
C PRO A 226 -7.26 6.57 33.87
N ILE A 227 -6.27 6.12 34.69
CA ILE A 227 -5.48 4.92 34.35
C ILE A 227 -6.35 3.68 34.53
N VAL A 228 -7.06 3.57 35.64
CA VAL A 228 -8.00 2.46 35.90
C VAL A 228 -9.13 2.47 34.87
N LEU A 229 -9.65 3.67 34.54
CA LEU A 229 -10.70 3.82 33.53
C LEU A 229 -10.20 3.40 32.14
N ALA A 230 -8.99 3.83 31.73
CA ALA A 230 -8.40 3.44 30.46
C ALA A 230 -8.17 1.93 30.34
N ALA A 231 -7.67 1.29 31.41
CA ALA A 231 -7.50 -0.16 31.46
C ALA A 231 -8.84 -0.90 31.24
N ARG A 232 -9.92 -0.44 31.88
CA ARG A 232 -11.27 -0.97 31.67
C ARG A 232 -11.76 -0.75 30.26
N ILE A 233 -11.61 0.43 29.69
CA ILE A 233 -11.97 0.74 28.29
C ILE A 233 -11.25 -0.23 27.34
N ILE A 234 -9.93 -0.46 27.53
CA ILE A 234 -9.14 -1.38 26.68
C ILE A 234 -9.75 -2.79 26.68
N LEU A 235 -10.13 -3.29 27.85
CA LEU A 235 -10.75 -4.62 27.97
C LEU A 235 -12.14 -4.68 27.34
N ASP A 236 -12.97 -3.65 27.60
CA ASP A 236 -14.33 -3.59 27.06
C ASP A 236 -14.32 -3.48 25.52
N LEU A 237 -13.36 -2.76 24.91
CA LEU A 237 -13.20 -2.67 23.46
C LEU A 237 -12.96 -4.02 22.79
N GLN A 238 -12.35 -5.01 23.47
CA GLN A 238 -12.16 -6.34 22.92
C GLN A 238 -13.48 -7.08 22.69
N THR A 239 -14.53 -6.68 23.40
CA THR A 239 -15.87 -7.29 23.25
C THR A 239 -16.54 -6.93 21.93
N LEU A 240 -16.16 -5.82 21.30
CA LEU A 240 -16.67 -5.46 19.98
C LEU A 240 -16.40 -6.59 18.95
N VAL A 241 -15.16 -7.02 18.83
CA VAL A 241 -14.79 -8.08 17.90
C VAL A 241 -15.33 -9.44 18.37
N SER A 242 -15.22 -9.72 19.67
CA SER A 242 -15.54 -11.07 20.16
C SER A 242 -17.04 -11.32 20.38
N ARG A 243 -17.88 -10.25 20.52
CA ARG A 243 -19.30 -10.39 20.90
C ARG A 243 -20.30 -9.64 20.00
N GLU A 244 -19.85 -8.63 19.23
CA GLU A 244 -20.76 -7.78 18.46
C GLU A 244 -20.58 -7.92 16.94
N VAL A 245 -19.33 -8.08 16.46
CA VAL A 245 -19.07 -8.32 15.03
C VAL A 245 -19.43 -9.77 14.68
N ASN A 246 -20.08 -9.96 13.53
CA ASN A 246 -20.35 -11.30 13.02
C ASN A 246 -19.01 -12.07 12.87
N PRO A 247 -18.86 -13.28 13.43
CA PRO A 247 -17.61 -14.07 13.35
C PRO A 247 -17.11 -14.36 11.93
N LEU A 248 -17.99 -14.24 10.92
CA LEU A 248 -17.62 -14.40 9.50
C LEU A 248 -17.12 -13.09 8.87
N ASP A 249 -17.17 -11.97 9.58
CA ASP A 249 -16.70 -10.66 9.12
C ASP A 249 -15.42 -10.30 9.86
N PRO A 250 -14.25 -10.37 9.22
CA PRO A 250 -12.99 -10.05 9.87
C PRO A 250 -12.94 -8.59 10.34
N ALA A 251 -12.56 -8.40 11.60
CA ALA A 251 -12.35 -7.09 12.20
C ALA A 251 -11.20 -7.14 13.22
N VAL A 252 -10.44 -6.06 13.31
CA VAL A 252 -9.35 -5.88 14.29
C VAL A 252 -9.54 -4.54 15.00
N VAL A 253 -9.46 -4.56 16.33
CA VAL A 253 -9.38 -3.36 17.17
C VAL A 253 -8.15 -3.53 18.06
N THR A 254 -7.12 -2.73 17.79
CA THR A 254 -5.86 -2.78 18.55
C THR A 254 -5.60 -1.43 19.21
N VAL A 255 -5.42 -1.43 20.53
CA VAL A 255 -4.84 -0.29 21.25
C VAL A 255 -3.33 -0.43 21.18
N GLY A 256 -2.71 0.32 20.27
CA GLY A 256 -1.27 0.23 20.00
C GLY A 256 -0.42 1.11 20.94
N SER A 257 -1.05 2.08 21.61
CA SER A 257 -0.33 3.02 22.47
C SER A 257 -1.20 3.46 23.65
N ILE A 258 -0.59 3.56 24.84
CA ILE A 258 -1.17 4.11 26.04
C ILE A 258 -0.16 5.01 26.76
N HIS A 259 -0.56 6.25 27.05
CA HIS A 259 0.29 7.23 27.75
C HIS A 259 -0.49 7.93 28.85
N GLY A 260 0.02 7.89 30.08
CA GLY A 260 -0.56 8.58 31.23
C GLY A 260 0.24 8.37 32.51
N GLY A 261 0.24 9.40 33.37
CA GLY A 261 0.97 9.40 34.62
C GLY A 261 2.48 9.69 34.46
N THR A 262 3.08 10.20 35.55
CA THR A 262 4.51 10.57 35.60
C THR A 262 5.23 9.93 36.79
N ARG A 263 4.51 9.64 37.87
CA ARG A 263 5.07 9.05 39.12
C ARG A 263 4.07 8.10 39.78
N HIS A 264 4.57 7.08 40.43
CA HIS A 264 3.79 6.01 41.09
C HIS A 264 2.81 6.50 42.17
N ASN A 265 3.03 7.68 42.76
CA ASN A 265 2.22 8.25 43.85
C ASN A 265 1.33 9.44 43.39
N ILE A 266 1.17 9.66 42.07
CA ILE A 266 0.35 10.70 41.49
C ILE A 266 -0.65 10.06 40.56
N ILE A 267 -1.95 10.28 40.76
CA ILE A 267 -3.01 9.97 39.82
C ILE A 267 -3.06 11.11 38.80
N PRO A 268 -2.90 10.86 37.49
CA PRO A 268 -2.94 11.91 36.48
C PRO A 268 -4.35 12.44 36.21
N SER A 269 -4.46 13.53 35.47
CA SER A 269 -5.76 14.09 35.03
C SER A 269 -6.29 13.44 33.75
N GLU A 270 -5.44 12.78 32.97
CA GLU A 270 -5.81 12.14 31.71
C GLU A 270 -4.90 10.97 31.33
N VAL A 271 -5.42 10.10 30.46
CA VAL A 271 -4.66 9.05 29.74
C VAL A 271 -5.01 9.12 28.27
N LYS A 272 -3.99 9.07 27.43
CA LYS A 272 -4.17 9.02 25.97
C LYS A 272 -4.01 7.59 25.46
N LEU A 273 -4.98 7.13 24.65
CA LEU A 273 -4.95 5.87 23.91
C LEU A 273 -4.85 6.16 22.41
N GLN A 274 -4.09 5.35 21.67
CA GLN A 274 -4.08 5.37 20.21
C GLN A 274 -4.45 3.98 19.69
N LEU A 275 -5.42 3.95 18.78
CA LEU A 275 -5.98 2.71 18.26
C LEU A 275 -5.81 2.65 16.74
N THR A 276 -5.63 1.43 16.23
CA THR A 276 -5.90 1.12 14.83
C THR A 276 -7.08 0.17 14.72
N VAL A 277 -7.95 0.42 13.76
CA VAL A 277 -9.11 -0.43 13.43
C VAL A 277 -8.97 -0.91 12.00
N ARG A 278 -9.21 -2.22 11.79
CA ARG A 278 -9.19 -2.85 10.46
C ARG A 278 -10.50 -3.58 10.23
N THR A 279 -11.09 -3.36 9.06
CA THR A 279 -12.32 -4.03 8.62
C THR A 279 -12.32 -4.14 7.11
N PHE A 280 -13.17 -4.99 6.53
CA PHE A 280 -13.31 -5.05 5.06
C PHE A 280 -14.58 -4.36 4.57
N LYS A 281 -15.69 -4.56 5.27
CA LYS A 281 -17.01 -4.03 4.87
C LYS A 281 -17.28 -2.67 5.52
N ASP A 282 -17.93 -1.77 4.79
CA ASP A 282 -18.24 -0.42 5.27
C ASP A 282 -19.28 -0.42 6.41
N ASP A 283 -20.22 -1.39 6.42
CA ASP A 283 -21.19 -1.59 7.50
C ASP A 283 -20.53 -2.08 8.80
N VAL A 284 -19.61 -3.06 8.69
CA VAL A 284 -18.80 -3.54 9.83
C VAL A 284 -17.92 -2.41 10.39
N ARG A 285 -17.28 -1.63 9.51
CA ARG A 285 -16.52 -0.44 9.92
C ARG A 285 -17.37 0.51 10.72
N LYS A 286 -18.55 0.87 10.21
CA LYS A 286 -19.50 1.76 10.89
C LYS A 286 -19.93 1.20 12.24
N GLN A 287 -20.24 -0.10 12.31
CA GLN A 287 -20.58 -0.79 13.56
C GLN A 287 -19.45 -0.69 14.59
N VAL A 288 -18.20 -1.00 14.20
CA VAL A 288 -17.05 -0.97 15.11
C VAL A 288 -16.77 0.45 15.60
N LEU A 289 -16.74 1.45 14.71
CA LEU A 289 -16.49 2.84 15.10
C LEU A 289 -17.55 3.36 16.08
N SER A 290 -18.85 3.13 15.80
CA SER A 290 -19.93 3.52 16.71
C SER A 290 -19.88 2.74 18.03
N GLY A 291 -19.46 1.48 18.00
CA GLY A 291 -19.24 0.66 19.18
C GLY A 291 -18.12 1.19 20.08
N ILE A 292 -17.02 1.63 19.48
CA ILE A 292 -15.92 2.28 20.22
C ILE A 292 -16.42 3.53 20.96
N GLU A 293 -17.11 4.42 20.25
CA GLU A 293 -17.67 5.63 20.88
C GLU A 293 -18.61 5.30 22.03
N ARG A 294 -19.53 4.36 21.84
CA ARG A 294 -20.49 3.92 22.84
C ARG A 294 -19.82 3.34 24.09
N ILE A 295 -18.84 2.44 23.91
CA ILE A 295 -18.13 1.81 25.03
C ILE A 295 -17.35 2.83 25.83
N VAL A 296 -16.59 3.70 25.16
CA VAL A 296 -15.74 4.71 25.81
C VAL A 296 -16.61 5.70 26.61
N LYS A 297 -17.72 6.19 26.04
CA LYS A 297 -18.66 7.08 26.75
C LYS A 297 -19.33 6.38 27.92
N ALA A 298 -19.80 5.15 27.74
CA ALA A 298 -20.45 4.39 28.82
C ALA A 298 -19.50 4.11 29.99
N ALA A 299 -18.24 3.78 29.71
CA ALA A 299 -17.23 3.55 30.73
C ALA A 299 -16.94 4.83 31.55
N ALA A 300 -16.88 5.99 30.90
CA ALA A 300 -16.68 7.27 31.55
C ALA A 300 -17.88 7.63 32.47
N ILE A 301 -19.11 7.43 31.99
CA ILE A 301 -20.34 7.60 32.81
C ILE A 301 -20.27 6.68 34.03
N GLY A 302 -19.96 5.40 33.84
CA GLY A 302 -19.88 4.42 34.94
C GLY A 302 -18.79 4.71 35.98
N ALA A 303 -17.77 5.50 35.61
CA ALA A 303 -16.71 5.96 36.50
C ALA A 303 -16.98 7.37 37.09
N ASN A 304 -18.08 8.00 36.77
CA ASN A 304 -18.39 9.42 37.10
C ASN A 304 -17.26 10.36 36.62
N ALA A 305 -16.66 10.02 35.47
CA ALA A 305 -15.57 10.76 34.85
C ALA A 305 -16.07 11.81 33.85
N PRO A 306 -15.29 12.87 33.58
CA PRO A 306 -15.60 13.79 32.49
C PRO A 306 -15.74 13.08 31.15
N GLU A 307 -16.49 13.67 30.21
CA GLU A 307 -16.65 13.12 28.86
C GLU A 307 -15.28 12.98 28.18
N PRO A 308 -14.97 11.78 27.64
CA PRO A 308 -13.72 11.55 26.92
C PRO A 308 -13.73 12.25 25.55
N GLU A 309 -12.56 12.61 25.07
CA GLU A 309 -12.40 13.07 23.69
C GLU A 309 -12.06 11.89 22.78
N ILE A 310 -12.81 11.74 21.69
CA ILE A 310 -12.62 10.67 20.71
C ILE A 310 -12.39 11.34 19.35
N LEU A 311 -11.20 11.20 18.80
CA LEU A 311 -10.82 11.74 17.50
C LEU A 311 -10.61 10.61 16.50
N ILE A 312 -11.55 10.41 15.59
CA ILE A 312 -11.38 9.55 14.41
C ILE A 312 -10.63 10.38 13.37
N ARG A 313 -9.43 9.94 12.99
CA ARG A 313 -8.56 10.67 12.07
C ARG A 313 -8.97 10.40 10.61
N ASN A 314 -10.01 11.06 10.15
CA ASN A 314 -10.55 10.87 8.80
C ASN A 314 -9.56 11.19 7.67
N ASN A 315 -8.54 12.00 7.92
CA ASN A 315 -7.45 12.27 6.99
C ASN A 315 -6.46 11.10 6.82
N GLU A 316 -6.42 10.17 7.78
CA GLU A 316 -5.61 8.96 7.77
C GLU A 316 -6.43 7.71 7.40
N PHE A 317 -7.73 7.86 7.12
CA PHE A 317 -8.58 6.75 6.70
C PHE A 317 -8.18 6.25 5.32
N THR A 318 -7.91 4.95 5.20
CA THR A 318 -7.71 4.27 3.93
C THR A 318 -8.85 3.28 3.71
N PRO A 319 -9.63 3.38 2.61
CA PRO A 319 -10.71 2.43 2.33
C PRO A 319 -10.18 1.05 1.94
N ALA A 320 -10.99 0.01 2.16
CA ALA A 320 -10.66 -1.35 1.74
C ALA A 320 -10.38 -1.41 0.23
N LEU A 321 -9.31 -2.09 -0.15
CA LEU A 321 -9.03 -2.42 -1.54
C LEU A 321 -10.00 -3.53 -1.98
N SER A 322 -10.80 -3.21 -2.99
CA SER A 322 -11.66 -4.17 -3.66
C SER A 322 -11.34 -4.17 -5.15
N ASN A 323 -10.74 -5.23 -5.62
CA ASN A 323 -10.52 -5.43 -7.05
C ASN A 323 -11.85 -5.65 -7.77
N ASP A 324 -12.04 -4.99 -8.90
CA ASP A 324 -13.21 -5.18 -9.75
C ASP A 324 -13.27 -6.64 -10.24
N ILE A 325 -14.38 -7.33 -9.97
CA ILE A 325 -14.48 -8.78 -10.23
C ILE A 325 -14.34 -9.10 -11.72
N PRO A 326 -15.13 -8.49 -12.65
CA PRO A 326 -15.00 -8.76 -14.07
C PRO A 326 -13.60 -8.47 -14.62
N LEU A 327 -13.01 -7.33 -14.25
CA LEU A 327 -11.66 -6.95 -14.66
C LEU A 327 -10.63 -7.96 -14.16
N THR A 328 -10.72 -8.34 -12.89
CA THR A 328 -9.77 -9.27 -12.26
C THR A 328 -9.83 -10.66 -12.89
N GLN A 329 -11.01 -11.17 -13.18
CA GLN A 329 -11.20 -12.46 -13.88
C GLN A 329 -10.61 -12.41 -15.29
N ARG A 330 -10.84 -11.30 -16.03
CA ARG A 330 -10.25 -11.09 -17.35
C ARG A 330 -8.72 -11.09 -17.30
N LEU A 331 -8.13 -10.29 -16.41
CA LEU A 331 -6.68 -10.17 -16.30
C LEU A 331 -6.03 -11.45 -15.76
N ARG A 332 -6.66 -12.13 -14.82
CA ARG A 332 -6.18 -13.43 -14.32
C ARG A 332 -6.02 -14.43 -15.47
N LYS A 333 -7.00 -14.52 -16.35
CA LYS A 333 -6.91 -15.40 -17.53
C LYS A 333 -5.75 -14.99 -18.45
N VAL A 334 -5.54 -13.69 -18.67
CA VAL A 334 -4.39 -13.19 -19.44
C VAL A 334 -3.07 -13.64 -18.82
N TRP A 335 -2.94 -13.53 -17.50
CA TRP A 335 -1.73 -13.93 -16.79
C TRP A 335 -1.54 -15.46 -16.77
N GLU A 336 -2.60 -16.24 -16.58
CA GLU A 336 -2.55 -17.70 -16.67
C GLU A 336 -2.11 -18.19 -18.06
N ASP A 337 -2.55 -17.50 -19.12
CA ASP A 337 -2.18 -17.80 -20.51
C ASP A 337 -0.73 -17.36 -20.84
N LYS A 338 -0.19 -16.34 -20.16
CA LYS A 338 1.13 -15.76 -20.44
C LYS A 338 2.26 -16.31 -19.55
N LEU A 339 1.98 -16.47 -18.27
CA LEU A 339 2.97 -16.90 -17.27
C LEU A 339 2.87 -18.40 -16.96
N GLY A 340 1.71 -19.02 -17.22
CA GLY A 340 1.37 -20.37 -16.77
C GLY A 340 0.47 -20.34 -15.51
N LYS A 341 -0.48 -21.26 -15.44
CA LYS A 341 -1.46 -21.31 -14.34
C LYS A 341 -0.83 -21.54 -12.97
N GLU A 342 0.27 -22.27 -12.94
CA GLU A 342 1.06 -22.57 -11.73
C GLU A 342 1.75 -21.34 -11.13
N PHE A 343 1.93 -20.28 -11.91
CA PHE A 343 2.56 -19.03 -11.48
C PHE A 343 1.54 -17.95 -11.07
N VAL A 344 0.23 -18.22 -11.23
CA VAL A 344 -0.85 -17.30 -10.90
C VAL A 344 -1.73 -17.90 -9.82
N SER A 345 -1.76 -17.29 -8.63
CA SER A 345 -2.52 -17.77 -7.49
C SER A 345 -3.56 -16.76 -7.01
N MET A 346 -4.48 -17.21 -6.15
CA MET A 346 -5.43 -16.35 -5.44
C MET A 346 -5.03 -16.27 -3.97
N PRO A 347 -4.60 -15.10 -3.46
CA PRO A 347 -4.19 -14.94 -2.07
C PRO A 347 -5.39 -14.86 -1.14
N GLU A 348 -5.16 -15.10 0.15
CA GLU A 348 -6.11 -14.73 1.19
C GLU A 348 -6.24 -13.21 1.31
N GLN A 349 -7.31 -12.74 1.94
CA GLN A 349 -7.46 -11.34 2.32
C GLN A 349 -6.41 -10.96 3.37
N VAL A 350 -5.93 -9.71 3.31
CA VAL A 350 -4.92 -9.21 4.25
C VAL A 350 -5.41 -7.98 5.01
N MET A 351 -4.98 -7.84 6.28
CA MET A 351 -5.43 -6.76 7.17
C MET A 351 -4.61 -5.47 7.02
N TRP A 352 -3.65 -5.39 6.11
CA TRP A 352 -2.96 -4.14 5.79
C TRP A 352 -3.81 -3.27 4.85
N GLY A 353 -3.50 -1.99 4.79
CA GLY A 353 -4.20 -1.02 3.94
C GLY A 353 -3.43 -0.78 2.65
N GLU A 354 -4.13 -0.23 1.67
CA GLU A 354 -3.56 0.17 0.38
C GLU A 354 -4.43 1.28 -0.21
N ASP A 355 -3.87 2.47 -0.38
CA ASP A 355 -4.65 3.65 -0.77
C ASP A 355 -4.97 3.72 -2.28
N PHE A 356 -4.39 2.82 -3.12
CA PHE A 356 -4.86 2.56 -4.48
C PHE A 356 -6.37 2.24 -4.51
N SER A 357 -6.91 1.71 -3.42
CA SER A 357 -8.33 1.47 -3.19
C SER A 357 -9.23 2.68 -3.52
N ARG A 358 -8.70 3.90 -3.38
CA ARG A 358 -9.46 5.14 -3.61
C ARG A 358 -9.86 5.32 -5.06
N TYR A 359 -9.07 4.81 -6.01
CA TYR A 359 -9.42 4.88 -7.44
C TYR A 359 -10.63 4.00 -7.76
N GLY A 360 -10.75 2.82 -7.12
CA GLY A 360 -11.94 1.99 -7.18
C GLY A 360 -13.15 2.64 -6.51
N LYS A 361 -12.96 3.30 -5.37
CA LYS A 361 -14.06 4.00 -4.64
C LYS A 361 -14.65 5.18 -5.41
N VAL A 362 -13.91 5.81 -6.32
CA VAL A 362 -14.45 6.84 -7.23
C VAL A 362 -15.05 6.25 -8.52
N GLY A 363 -15.28 4.94 -8.56
CA GLY A 363 -16.04 4.24 -9.60
C GLY A 363 -15.21 3.81 -10.82
N ILE A 364 -13.88 3.72 -10.70
CA ILE A 364 -13.04 3.19 -11.78
C ILE A 364 -12.79 1.69 -11.54
N PRO A 365 -13.10 0.80 -12.50
CA PRO A 365 -12.69 -0.60 -12.44
C PRO A 365 -11.19 -0.71 -12.19
N SER A 366 -10.81 -1.25 -11.03
CA SER A 366 -9.42 -1.26 -10.55
C SER A 366 -8.98 -2.68 -10.22
N CYS A 367 -7.73 -3.02 -10.56
CA CYS A 367 -7.12 -4.30 -10.23
C CYS A 367 -5.70 -4.08 -9.77
N MET A 368 -5.41 -4.50 -8.53
CA MET A 368 -4.06 -4.64 -8.02
C MET A 368 -3.73 -6.13 -7.90
N PHE A 369 -2.56 -6.49 -8.38
CA PHE A 369 -2.01 -7.85 -8.21
C PHE A 369 -0.73 -7.81 -7.35
N PHE A 370 -0.43 -8.92 -6.71
CA PHE A 370 0.75 -9.09 -5.87
C PHE A 370 1.85 -9.81 -6.65
N LEU A 371 3.07 -9.28 -6.57
CA LEU A 371 4.27 -9.80 -7.22
C LEU A 371 5.15 -10.52 -6.20
N GLY A 372 5.41 -11.80 -6.41
CA GLY A 372 6.33 -12.57 -5.57
C GLY A 372 7.76 -12.04 -5.66
N THR A 373 8.40 -11.85 -4.50
CA THR A 373 9.73 -11.26 -4.42
C THR A 373 10.75 -12.09 -3.61
N ALA A 374 10.32 -13.19 -2.99
CA ALA A 374 11.23 -14.05 -2.25
C ALA A 374 12.12 -14.89 -3.19
N ALA A 375 13.43 -14.93 -2.95
CA ALA A 375 14.32 -15.82 -3.66
C ALA A 375 13.86 -17.28 -3.51
N LYS A 376 13.73 -18.01 -4.63
CA LYS A 376 13.15 -19.36 -4.65
C LYS A 376 13.76 -20.29 -3.61
N LYS A 377 15.08 -20.31 -3.49
CA LYS A 377 15.77 -21.15 -2.51
C LYS A 377 15.42 -20.81 -1.06
N LYS A 378 15.30 -19.50 -0.75
CA LYS A 378 14.91 -19.03 0.60
C LYS A 378 13.45 -19.38 0.89
N TYR A 379 12.57 -19.22 -0.12
CA TYR A 379 11.17 -19.60 -0.02
C TYR A 379 11.01 -21.11 0.26
N GLU A 380 11.64 -21.96 -0.54
CA GLU A 380 11.60 -23.42 -0.35
C GLU A 380 12.14 -23.83 1.04
N ALA A 381 13.22 -23.21 1.50
CA ALA A 381 13.76 -23.45 2.85
C ALA A 381 12.77 -23.03 3.95
N SER A 382 12.03 -21.93 3.78
CA SER A 382 11.03 -21.48 4.76
C SER A 382 9.84 -22.43 4.93
N LEU A 383 9.49 -23.16 3.88
CA LEU A 383 8.41 -24.16 3.93
C LEU A 383 8.79 -25.41 4.76
N ILE A 384 10.08 -25.73 4.84
CA ILE A 384 10.60 -26.92 5.52
C ILE A 384 11.05 -26.59 6.95
N ASN A 385 11.64 -25.43 7.15
CA ASN A 385 12.24 -25.00 8.42
C ASN A 385 11.60 -23.71 8.93
N LYS A 386 10.80 -23.79 9.99
CA LYS A 386 10.16 -22.63 10.62
C LYS A 386 11.14 -21.53 11.11
N ASN A 387 12.41 -21.89 11.31
CA ASN A 387 13.45 -20.93 11.70
C ASN A 387 14.09 -20.21 10.50
N ALA A 388 13.83 -20.66 9.26
CA ALA A 388 14.26 -20.01 8.03
C ALA A 388 13.17 -19.01 7.57
N SER A 389 12.83 -18.02 8.41
CA SER A 389 11.83 -17.01 8.08
C SER A 389 12.32 -16.10 6.95
N LEU A 390 11.39 -15.76 6.04
CA LEU A 390 11.62 -14.73 5.04
C LEU A 390 11.51 -13.34 5.70
N PRO A 391 12.36 -12.36 5.35
CA PRO A 391 12.13 -10.98 5.75
C PRO A 391 10.78 -10.50 5.21
N SER A 392 9.90 -10.03 6.09
CA SER A 392 8.63 -9.43 5.69
C SER A 392 8.85 -8.05 5.07
N LEU A 393 7.85 -7.54 4.37
CA LEU A 393 7.77 -6.10 4.09
C LEU A 393 7.89 -5.31 5.39
N HIS A 394 8.41 -4.10 5.32
CA HIS A 394 8.76 -3.21 6.44
C HIS A 394 9.92 -3.70 7.32
N SER A 395 10.56 -4.83 6.96
CA SER A 395 11.77 -5.31 7.65
C SER A 395 13.02 -4.60 7.14
N GLU A 396 13.94 -4.28 8.04
CA GLU A 396 15.27 -3.75 7.71
C GLU A 396 16.13 -4.67 6.83
N TYR A 397 15.71 -5.93 6.67
CA TYR A 397 16.39 -6.96 5.88
C TYR A 397 15.67 -7.27 4.55
N TYR A 398 14.53 -6.61 4.27
CA TYR A 398 13.77 -6.89 3.07
C TYR A 398 14.51 -6.40 1.82
N HIS A 399 14.60 -7.26 0.83
CA HIS A 399 14.96 -6.92 -0.55
C HIS A 399 14.37 -7.96 -1.51
N PRO A 400 13.92 -7.56 -2.70
CA PRO A 400 13.38 -8.48 -3.70
C PRO A 400 14.48 -9.33 -4.37
N ASP A 401 14.09 -10.50 -4.89
CA ASP A 401 14.96 -11.33 -5.74
C ASP A 401 14.98 -10.77 -7.17
N MET A 402 15.98 -9.95 -7.44
CA MET A 402 16.19 -9.32 -8.74
C MET A 402 17.16 -10.16 -9.61
N PRO A 403 17.02 -10.21 -10.94
CA PRO A 403 16.02 -9.50 -11.78
C PRO A 403 14.69 -10.23 -11.97
N VAL A 404 14.53 -11.45 -11.44
CA VAL A 404 13.36 -12.32 -11.69
C VAL A 404 12.04 -11.62 -11.35
N SER A 405 11.96 -10.94 -10.20
CA SER A 405 10.77 -10.21 -9.81
C SER A 405 10.45 -9.05 -10.78
N LEU A 406 11.47 -8.32 -11.23
CA LEU A 406 11.30 -7.22 -12.17
C LEU A 406 10.75 -7.69 -13.51
N GLU A 407 11.34 -8.73 -14.09
CA GLU A 407 10.91 -9.30 -15.38
C GLU A 407 9.48 -9.83 -15.31
N THR A 408 9.15 -10.53 -14.23
CA THR A 408 7.79 -11.04 -13.99
C THR A 408 6.77 -9.91 -13.88
N GLY A 409 7.09 -8.89 -13.10
CA GLY A 409 6.23 -7.74 -12.90
C GLY A 409 5.98 -6.96 -14.20
N ILE A 410 7.02 -6.70 -15.01
CA ILE A 410 6.89 -6.04 -16.31
C ILE A 410 6.02 -6.88 -17.25
N ASN A 411 6.29 -8.18 -17.37
CA ASN A 411 5.51 -9.07 -18.22
C ASN A 411 4.03 -9.11 -17.81
N ALA A 412 3.76 -9.17 -16.52
CA ALA A 412 2.37 -9.15 -16.00
C ALA A 412 1.68 -7.82 -16.29
N THR A 413 2.33 -6.68 -15.99
CA THR A 413 1.73 -5.35 -16.19
C THR A 413 1.49 -5.06 -17.67
N VAL A 414 2.50 -5.30 -18.53
CA VAL A 414 2.36 -5.06 -19.98
C VAL A 414 1.29 -5.95 -20.61
N SER A 415 1.25 -7.23 -20.27
CA SER A 415 0.23 -8.15 -20.83
C SER A 415 -1.19 -7.73 -20.43
N ALA A 416 -1.38 -7.26 -19.20
CA ALA A 416 -2.65 -6.70 -18.74
C ALA A 416 -3.03 -5.44 -19.52
N VAL A 417 -2.13 -4.48 -19.66
CA VAL A 417 -2.38 -3.24 -20.39
C VAL A 417 -2.68 -3.49 -21.86
N LEU A 418 -1.91 -4.37 -22.51
CA LEU A 418 -2.14 -4.74 -23.92
C LEU A 418 -3.50 -5.41 -24.12
N ASP A 419 -3.94 -6.25 -23.19
CA ASP A 419 -5.25 -6.88 -23.29
C ASP A 419 -6.37 -5.84 -23.20
N LEU A 420 -6.22 -4.83 -22.36
CA LEU A 420 -7.21 -3.75 -22.22
C LEU A 420 -7.20 -2.76 -23.40
N LEU A 421 -6.08 -2.62 -24.12
CA LEU A 421 -5.87 -1.70 -25.24
C LEU A 421 -5.92 -2.42 -26.60
N LYS A 422 -6.44 -3.66 -26.67
CA LYS A 422 -6.59 -4.38 -27.96
C LYS A 422 -7.37 -3.56 -28.96
N LYS A 423 -6.81 -3.53 -30.21
CA LYS A 423 -7.48 -2.98 -31.38
C LYS A 423 -8.66 -3.83 -31.79
#